data_aecf75fd8fc8152deb393d659e65c758
#
_entry.id   aecf75fd8fc8152deb393d659e65c758
#
_cell.length_a   1.000
_cell.length_b   1.000
_cell.length_c   1.000
_cell.angle_alpha   90.00
_cell.angle_beta   90.00
_cell.angle_gamma   90.00
#
_symmetry.space_group_name_H-M   'P 1'
#
loop_
_entity.id
_entity.type
_entity.pdbx_description
1 polymer ?
#
loop_
_entity_poly.entity_id
_entity_poly.type
_entity_poly.pdbx_seq_one_letter_code
_entity_poly.pdbx_strand_id
1 'polypeptide(L)'
;RHGMPAFTEILRRVSAHYRQHSKELREQNQALLDALRAEMVAPSEAAALTAAPLQAGRDQLVRGFDPVHGGFGDAPKFPHPGGLERLLRHWVASAQGGQPDRPAETVVWHTLRRMARGGIYDHLGGGFYRYSVDAEWGIPHFEKMLYDNGPLLALYSQAWRATAEPLFRAVAEETGEWAMR
;
A
#
# COMPACT_ATOMS: atom_id res chain seq x y z
N ARG A 1 8.21 -30.60 16.50
CA ARG A 1 8.40 -29.38 15.74
C ARG A 1 8.02 -28.20 16.62
N HIS A 2 8.99 -27.68 17.37
CA HIS A 2 8.96 -26.37 18.05
C HIS A 2 7.77 -26.08 19.00
N GLY A 3 7.23 -27.07 19.69
CA GLY A 3 6.20 -26.87 20.72
C GLY A 3 4.81 -26.41 20.22
N MET A 4 4.61 -26.29 18.92
CA MET A 4 3.29 -25.93 18.38
C MET A 4 2.34 -27.12 18.38
N PRO A 5 1.06 -26.98 18.79
CA PRO A 5 0.08 -28.06 18.78
C PRO A 5 -0.20 -28.51 17.35
N ALA A 6 -0.54 -29.80 17.17
CA ALA A 6 -0.95 -30.31 15.87
C ALA A 6 -2.29 -29.67 15.43
N PHE A 7 -2.48 -29.49 14.14
CA PHE A 7 -3.70 -28.87 13.59
C PHE A 7 -4.99 -29.57 14.08
N THR A 8 -4.99 -30.90 14.14
CA THR A 8 -6.12 -31.69 14.67
C THR A 8 -6.40 -31.41 16.14
N GLU A 9 -5.36 -31.11 16.93
CA GLU A 9 -5.52 -30.73 18.33
C GLU A 9 -6.14 -29.33 18.47
N ILE A 10 -5.69 -28.39 17.63
CA ILE A 10 -6.30 -27.04 17.55
C ILE A 10 -7.78 -27.15 17.23
N LEU A 11 -8.17 -27.93 16.21
CA LEU A 11 -9.58 -28.13 15.84
C LEU A 11 -10.41 -28.70 16.98
N ARG A 12 -9.87 -29.70 17.70
CA ARG A 12 -10.57 -30.28 18.86
C ARG A 12 -10.77 -29.27 19.99
N ARG A 13 -9.74 -28.49 20.31
CA ARG A 13 -9.80 -27.42 21.33
C ARG A 13 -10.82 -26.35 20.94
N VAL A 14 -10.81 -25.86 19.70
CA VAL A 14 -11.78 -24.88 19.21
C VAL A 14 -13.20 -25.42 19.27
N SER A 15 -13.42 -26.67 18.82
CA SER A 15 -14.74 -27.32 18.87
C SER A 15 -15.23 -27.50 20.31
N ALA A 16 -14.36 -27.94 21.23
CA ALA A 16 -14.71 -28.09 22.65
C ALA A 16 -15.06 -26.72 23.27
N HIS A 17 -14.23 -25.72 23.06
CA HIS A 17 -14.46 -24.35 23.56
C HIS A 17 -15.78 -23.79 23.05
N TYR A 18 -16.06 -23.90 21.75
CA TYR A 18 -17.32 -23.45 21.17
C TYR A 18 -18.53 -24.09 21.80
N ARG A 19 -18.49 -25.42 22.04
CA ARG A 19 -19.60 -26.15 22.68
C ARG A 19 -19.83 -25.74 24.11
N GLN A 20 -18.76 -25.47 24.85
CA GLN A 20 -18.82 -25.10 26.27
C GLN A 20 -19.25 -23.64 26.47
N HIS A 21 -18.85 -22.73 25.56
CA HIS A 21 -19.02 -21.29 25.72
C HIS A 21 -19.92 -20.69 24.62
N SER A 22 -20.78 -21.49 23.98
CA SER A 22 -21.58 -21.04 22.82
C SER A 22 -22.51 -19.85 23.13
N LYS A 23 -23.01 -19.76 24.36
CA LYS A 23 -23.85 -18.64 24.80
C LYS A 23 -23.03 -17.33 24.92
N GLU A 24 -21.93 -17.42 25.64
CA GLU A 24 -21.00 -16.29 25.84
C GLU A 24 -20.44 -15.75 24.51
N LEU A 25 -20.04 -16.67 23.62
CA LEU A 25 -19.58 -16.30 22.27
C LEU A 25 -20.65 -15.58 21.45
N ARG A 26 -21.93 -15.99 21.57
CA ARG A 26 -23.03 -15.29 20.90
C ARG A 26 -23.25 -13.90 21.46
N GLU A 27 -23.18 -13.73 22.78
CA GLU A 27 -23.30 -12.44 23.44
C GLU A 27 -22.16 -11.50 23.01
N GLN A 28 -20.91 -11.98 22.98
CA GLN A 28 -19.76 -11.23 22.50
C GLN A 28 -19.89 -10.87 21.02
N ASN A 29 -20.34 -11.82 20.17
CA ASN A 29 -20.58 -11.55 18.76
C ASN A 29 -21.67 -10.50 18.55
N GLN A 30 -22.74 -10.54 19.36
CA GLN A 30 -23.80 -9.53 19.28
C GLN A 30 -23.28 -8.15 19.66
N ALA A 31 -22.49 -8.04 20.74
CA ALA A 31 -21.88 -6.78 21.14
C ALA A 31 -20.94 -6.23 20.07
N LEU A 32 -20.15 -7.10 19.42
CA LEU A 32 -19.31 -6.71 18.29
C LEU A 32 -20.12 -6.22 17.09
N LEU A 33 -21.21 -6.93 16.74
CA LEU A 33 -22.11 -6.52 15.65
C LEU A 33 -22.75 -5.16 15.94
N ASP A 34 -23.15 -4.92 17.17
CA ASP A 34 -23.77 -3.64 17.56
C ASP A 34 -22.75 -2.50 17.54
N ALA A 35 -21.49 -2.75 17.96
CA ALA A 35 -20.41 -1.80 17.83
C ALA A 35 -20.10 -1.47 16.35
N LEU A 36 -20.00 -2.50 15.50
CA LEU A 36 -19.77 -2.29 14.05
C LEU A 36 -20.93 -1.53 13.39
N ARG A 37 -22.19 -1.82 13.80
CA ARG A 37 -23.34 -1.07 13.29
C ARG A 37 -23.36 0.38 13.74
N ALA A 38 -22.90 0.67 14.95
CA ALA A 38 -22.80 2.02 15.47
C ALA A 38 -21.75 2.86 14.72
N GLU A 39 -20.68 2.22 14.22
CA GLU A 39 -19.68 2.86 13.39
C GLU A 39 -20.06 2.96 11.90
N MET A 40 -21.03 2.15 11.46
CA MET A 40 -21.57 2.31 10.12
C MET A 40 -22.35 3.64 10.05
N VAL A 41 -21.76 4.61 9.37
CA VAL A 41 -22.42 5.89 9.11
C VAL A 41 -23.74 5.59 8.40
N ALA A 42 -24.86 5.94 9.04
CA ALA A 42 -26.16 5.88 8.38
C ALA A 42 -26.06 6.64 7.05
N PRO A 43 -26.69 6.16 5.96
CA PRO A 43 -26.73 6.92 4.70
C PRO A 43 -27.27 8.32 5.03
N SER A 44 -26.38 9.31 5.09
CA SER A 44 -26.83 10.69 5.19
C SER A 44 -27.55 11.04 3.89
N GLU A 45 -28.50 11.95 3.96
CA GLU A 45 -29.08 12.55 2.76
C GLU A 45 -27.94 12.91 1.81
N ALA A 46 -28.11 12.65 0.51
CA ALA A 46 -27.08 12.72 -0.51
C ALA A 46 -26.32 14.06 -0.41
N ALA A 47 -25.18 14.02 0.26
CA ALA A 47 -24.30 15.19 0.35
C ALA A 47 -23.70 15.46 -1.04
N ALA A 48 -23.59 16.71 -1.41
CA ALA A 48 -22.95 17.10 -2.65
C ALA A 48 -21.52 16.56 -2.68
N LEU A 49 -21.12 15.93 -3.79
CA LEU A 49 -19.76 15.47 -3.99
C LEU A 49 -18.81 16.68 -4.00
N THR A 50 -17.84 16.67 -3.10
CA THR A 50 -16.83 17.73 -2.99
C THR A 50 -15.43 17.17 -3.17
N ALA A 51 -14.45 18.06 -3.42
CA ALA A 51 -13.05 17.68 -3.48
C ALA A 51 -12.41 17.48 -2.08
N ALA A 52 -13.12 17.74 -0.99
CA ALA A 52 -12.57 17.70 0.37
C ALA A 52 -11.94 16.33 0.74
N PRO A 53 -12.54 15.16 0.46
CA PRO A 53 -11.89 13.88 0.74
C PRO A 53 -10.59 13.67 -0.04
N LEU A 54 -10.52 14.18 -1.27
CA LEU A 54 -9.31 14.11 -2.09
C LEU A 54 -8.19 14.97 -1.51
N GLN A 55 -8.52 16.15 -1.01
CA GLN A 55 -7.57 17.03 -0.35
C GLN A 55 -7.09 16.44 0.98
N ALA A 56 -8.01 15.94 1.80
CA ALA A 56 -7.67 15.29 3.06
C ALA A 56 -6.73 14.08 2.86
N GLY A 57 -7.00 13.23 1.85
CA GLY A 57 -6.13 12.11 1.49
C GLY A 57 -4.74 12.56 1.04
N ARG A 58 -4.65 13.62 0.23
CA ARG A 58 -3.37 14.24 -0.15
C ARG A 58 -2.58 14.70 1.08
N ASP A 59 -3.24 15.43 1.98
CA ASP A 59 -2.59 15.98 3.17
C ASP A 59 -2.12 14.89 4.14
N GLN A 60 -2.89 13.81 4.27
CA GLN A 60 -2.51 12.65 5.07
C GLN A 60 -1.28 11.94 4.49
N LEU A 61 -1.24 11.70 3.18
CA LEU A 61 -0.11 11.07 2.52
C LEU A 61 1.17 11.91 2.64
N VAL A 62 1.09 13.23 2.44
CA VAL A 62 2.26 14.12 2.59
C VAL A 62 2.75 14.17 4.03
N ARG A 63 1.84 14.15 5.03
CA ARG A 63 2.25 14.10 6.45
C ARG A 63 2.90 12.78 6.85
N GLY A 64 2.49 11.66 6.25
CA GLY A 64 3.05 10.33 6.52
C GLY A 64 4.32 9.99 5.74
N PHE A 65 4.81 10.90 4.92
CA PHE A 65 5.98 10.70 4.07
C PHE A 65 7.29 10.64 4.89
N ASP A 66 8.11 9.66 4.57
CA ASP A 66 9.50 9.55 5.05
C ASP A 66 10.44 10.36 4.13
N PRO A 67 10.95 11.52 4.59
CA PRO A 67 11.78 12.37 3.74
C PRO A 67 13.20 11.84 3.51
N VAL A 68 13.64 10.85 4.29
CA VAL A 68 14.99 10.27 4.19
C VAL A 68 15.01 9.09 3.22
N HIS A 69 14.11 8.13 3.46
CA HIS A 69 14.11 6.87 2.70
C HIS A 69 12.99 6.80 1.66
N GLY A 70 12.08 7.75 1.66
CA GLY A 70 10.88 7.70 0.79
C GLY A 70 9.83 6.72 1.29
N GLY A 71 8.66 6.76 0.68
CA GLY A 71 7.52 5.94 1.12
C GLY A 71 6.82 6.47 2.35
N PHE A 72 6.06 5.61 3.01
CA PHE A 72 5.20 5.98 4.14
C PHE A 72 5.47 5.07 5.33
N GLY A 73 5.54 5.67 6.52
CA GLY A 73 5.76 4.95 7.78
C GLY A 73 7.15 4.36 7.94
N ASP A 74 7.27 3.46 8.93
CA ASP A 74 8.49 2.77 9.31
C ASP A 74 8.53 1.32 8.77
N ALA A 75 9.35 0.47 9.38
CA ALA A 75 9.47 -0.95 9.07
C ALA A 75 8.31 -1.78 9.70
N PRO A 76 7.77 -2.79 9.01
CA PRO A 76 8.03 -3.13 7.61
C PRO A 76 7.42 -2.11 6.64
N LYS A 77 8.13 -1.79 5.57
CA LYS A 77 7.74 -0.73 4.64
C LYS A 77 7.17 -1.29 3.34
N PHE A 78 5.95 -0.88 3.01
CA PHE A 78 5.24 -1.29 1.79
C PHE A 78 5.30 -0.21 0.71
N PRO A 79 5.29 -0.57 -0.58
CA PRO A 79 5.32 0.38 -1.71
C PRO A 79 4.13 1.35 -1.78
N HIS A 80 2.95 0.94 -1.32
CA HIS A 80 1.72 1.73 -1.37
C HIS A 80 1.44 2.40 -2.72
N PRO A 81 1.38 1.67 -3.85
CA PRO A 81 1.27 2.25 -5.17
C PRO A 81 0.02 3.12 -5.34
N GLY A 82 -1.10 2.77 -4.71
CA GLY A 82 -2.33 3.58 -4.76
C GLY A 82 -2.18 4.95 -4.10
N GLY A 83 -1.40 5.06 -3.02
CA GLY A 83 -1.07 6.35 -2.39
C GLY A 83 -0.20 7.22 -3.30
N LEU A 84 0.80 6.64 -3.93
CA LEU A 84 1.68 7.32 -4.88
C LEU A 84 0.91 7.76 -6.14
N GLU A 85 0.04 6.90 -6.67
CA GLU A 85 -0.82 7.25 -7.81
C GLU A 85 -1.75 8.41 -7.47
N ARG A 86 -2.35 8.40 -6.28
CA ARG A 86 -3.21 9.49 -5.82
C ARG A 86 -2.45 10.83 -5.79
N LEU A 87 -1.21 10.84 -5.28
CA LEU A 87 -0.35 12.03 -5.25
C LEU A 87 0.09 12.47 -6.64
N LEU A 88 0.44 11.52 -7.52
CA LEU A 88 0.80 11.81 -8.91
C LEU A 88 -0.35 12.49 -9.66
N ARG A 89 -1.57 11.95 -9.55
CA ARG A 89 -2.76 12.55 -10.15
C ARG A 89 -3.06 13.95 -9.61
N HIS A 90 -2.86 14.15 -8.30
CA HIS A 90 -3.03 15.45 -7.68
C HIS A 90 -1.99 16.47 -8.19
N TRP A 91 -0.73 16.06 -8.27
CA TRP A 91 0.33 16.91 -8.84
C TRP A 91 0.05 17.29 -10.28
N VAL A 92 -0.35 16.34 -11.13
CA VAL A 92 -0.69 16.63 -12.53
C VAL A 92 -1.84 17.66 -12.61
N ALA A 93 -2.91 17.47 -11.86
CA ALA A 93 -4.05 18.38 -11.85
C ALA A 93 -3.66 19.78 -11.37
N SER A 94 -2.84 19.88 -10.31
CA SER A 94 -2.34 21.16 -9.78
C SER A 94 -1.41 21.88 -10.75
N ALA A 95 -0.57 21.13 -11.47
CA ALA A 95 0.32 21.68 -12.48
C ALA A 95 -0.46 22.24 -13.69
N GLN A 96 -1.51 21.53 -14.13
CA GLN A 96 -2.42 22.02 -15.17
C GLN A 96 -3.17 23.30 -14.74
N GLY A 97 -3.45 23.42 -13.45
CA GLY A 97 -4.01 24.65 -12.85
C GLY A 97 -3.00 25.79 -12.67
N GLY A 98 -1.74 25.62 -13.09
CA GLY A 98 -0.69 26.64 -12.99
C GLY A 98 -0.02 26.74 -11.62
N GLN A 99 -0.39 25.91 -10.66
CA GLN A 99 0.17 25.90 -9.29
C GLN A 99 0.57 24.46 -8.87
N PRO A 100 1.69 23.93 -9.40
CA PRO A 100 2.10 22.56 -9.13
C PRO A 100 2.37 22.34 -7.63
N ASP A 101 1.77 21.28 -7.09
CA ASP A 101 1.96 20.85 -5.70
C ASP A 101 3.33 20.20 -5.51
N ARG A 102 4.32 21.00 -5.11
CA ARG A 102 5.71 20.55 -4.92
C ARG A 102 5.88 19.49 -3.82
N PRO A 103 5.19 19.54 -2.67
CA PRO A 103 5.20 18.44 -1.70
C PRO A 103 4.74 17.12 -2.30
N ALA A 104 3.61 17.07 -3.02
CA ALA A 104 3.13 15.85 -3.66
C ALA A 104 4.12 15.32 -4.72
N GLU A 105 4.69 16.21 -5.51
CA GLU A 105 5.74 15.91 -6.49
C GLU A 105 6.95 15.25 -5.81
N THR A 106 7.45 15.84 -4.73
CA THR A 106 8.61 15.34 -3.98
C THR A 106 8.36 13.93 -3.45
N VAL A 107 7.21 13.70 -2.81
CA VAL A 107 6.86 12.38 -2.28
C VAL A 107 6.93 11.31 -3.39
N VAL A 108 6.33 11.57 -4.54
CA VAL A 108 6.28 10.60 -5.65
C VAL A 108 7.68 10.31 -6.18
N TRP A 109 8.42 11.33 -6.63
CA TRP A 109 9.70 11.10 -7.29
C TRP A 109 10.77 10.59 -6.34
N HIS A 110 10.80 11.06 -5.10
CA HIS A 110 11.75 10.56 -4.12
C HIS A 110 11.49 9.09 -3.80
N THR A 111 10.24 8.72 -3.54
CA THR A 111 9.88 7.33 -3.22
C THR A 111 10.20 6.38 -4.37
N LEU A 112 9.81 6.72 -5.60
CA LEU A 112 10.08 5.87 -6.76
C LEU A 112 11.58 5.67 -6.99
N ARG A 113 12.40 6.72 -6.85
CA ARG A 113 13.87 6.60 -6.97
C ARG A 113 14.48 5.73 -5.87
N ARG A 114 13.98 5.87 -4.63
CA ARG A 114 14.46 5.08 -3.49
C ARG A 114 14.13 3.61 -3.64
N MET A 115 12.90 3.28 -4.03
CA MET A 115 12.50 1.90 -4.30
C MET A 115 13.27 1.28 -5.47
N ALA A 116 13.42 2.01 -6.59
CA ALA A 116 14.14 1.53 -7.77
C ALA A 116 15.63 1.24 -7.53
N ARG A 117 16.23 1.85 -6.51
CA ARG A 117 17.65 1.66 -6.12
C ARG A 117 17.83 0.76 -4.90
N GLY A 118 16.73 0.41 -4.23
CA GLY A 118 16.73 -0.45 -3.05
C GLY A 118 16.67 -1.94 -3.40
N GLY A 119 16.90 -2.78 -2.40
CA GLY A 119 16.75 -4.23 -2.53
C GLY A 119 15.31 -4.70 -2.72
N ILE A 120 14.30 -3.83 -2.51
CA ILE A 120 12.91 -4.15 -2.81
C ILE A 120 12.68 -4.35 -4.31
N TYR A 121 13.49 -3.75 -5.17
CA TYR A 121 13.51 -4.01 -6.62
C TYR A 121 14.45 -5.17 -6.93
N ASP A 122 13.99 -6.14 -7.71
CA ASP A 122 14.83 -7.25 -8.18
C ASP A 122 15.70 -6.80 -9.36
N HIS A 123 16.94 -6.41 -9.09
CA HIS A 123 17.89 -5.93 -10.09
C HIS A 123 18.36 -7.00 -11.10
N LEU A 124 17.99 -8.26 -10.92
CA LEU A 124 18.35 -9.36 -11.83
C LEU A 124 17.17 -9.83 -12.67
N GLY A 125 16.00 -9.96 -12.02
CA GLY A 125 14.81 -10.53 -12.64
C GLY A 125 13.74 -9.52 -13.03
N GLY A 126 13.87 -8.28 -12.60
CA GLY A 126 12.85 -7.24 -12.74
C GLY A 126 11.68 -7.42 -11.76
N GLY A 127 10.88 -6.39 -11.59
CA GLY A 127 9.74 -6.38 -10.68
C GLY A 127 10.12 -6.15 -9.22
N PHE A 128 9.10 -5.94 -8.40
CA PHE A 128 9.22 -5.55 -6.99
C PHE A 128 8.79 -6.68 -6.07
N TYR A 129 9.55 -6.85 -4.99
CA TYR A 129 9.14 -7.66 -3.86
C TYR A 129 8.03 -6.95 -3.08
N ARG A 130 7.27 -7.71 -2.28
CA ARG A 130 6.04 -7.25 -1.66
C ARG A 130 6.25 -6.09 -0.68
N TYR A 131 7.28 -6.19 0.20
CA TYR A 131 7.64 -5.16 1.16
C TYR A 131 9.10 -5.29 1.56
N SER A 132 9.64 -4.22 2.17
CA SER A 132 10.93 -4.25 2.83
C SER A 132 10.76 -4.50 4.33
N VAL A 133 11.61 -5.36 4.88
CA VAL A 133 11.65 -5.65 6.32
C VAL A 133 12.20 -4.46 7.11
N ASP A 134 13.08 -3.67 6.47
CA ASP A 134 13.62 -2.41 7.00
C ASP A 134 12.91 -1.18 6.44
N ALA A 135 13.20 -0.02 7.01
CA ALA A 135 12.66 1.26 6.56
C ALA A 135 13.36 1.84 5.32
N GLU A 136 14.48 1.27 4.89
CA GLU A 136 15.42 1.82 3.91
C GLU A 136 15.27 1.23 2.52
N TRP A 137 14.35 0.27 2.34
CA TRP A 137 14.14 -0.52 1.13
C TRP A 137 15.26 -1.52 0.83
N GLY A 138 16.10 -1.88 1.84
CA GLY A 138 17.28 -2.70 1.65
C GLY A 138 17.03 -4.20 1.72
N ILE A 139 16.19 -4.66 2.65
CA ILE A 139 15.97 -6.08 2.95
C ILE A 139 14.57 -6.50 2.50
N PRO A 140 14.40 -7.11 1.32
CA PRO A 140 13.10 -7.47 0.80
C PRO A 140 12.55 -8.74 1.44
N HIS A 141 11.22 -8.82 1.56
CA HIS A 141 10.51 -10.08 1.72
C HIS A 141 10.32 -10.71 0.34
N PHE A 142 10.98 -11.85 0.08
CA PHE A 142 11.15 -12.45 -1.24
C PHE A 142 9.89 -13.09 -1.84
N GLU A 143 8.81 -12.34 -1.93
CA GLU A 143 7.64 -12.71 -2.73
C GLU A 143 7.25 -11.53 -3.64
N LYS A 144 6.83 -11.80 -4.86
CA LYS A 144 6.37 -10.79 -5.82
C LYS A 144 4.92 -11.05 -6.14
N MET A 145 4.08 -10.03 -5.90
CA MET A 145 2.65 -10.10 -6.16
C MET A 145 2.30 -9.35 -7.43
N LEU A 146 1.51 -9.96 -8.30
CA LEU A 146 1.07 -9.32 -9.54
C LEU A 146 0.24 -8.06 -9.25
N TYR A 147 -0.59 -8.09 -8.20
CA TYR A 147 -1.40 -6.93 -7.79
C TYR A 147 -0.59 -5.75 -7.23
N ASP A 148 0.65 -5.96 -6.80
CA ASP A 148 1.59 -4.89 -6.43
C ASP A 148 2.35 -4.40 -7.66
N ASN A 149 2.85 -5.33 -8.49
CA ASN A 149 3.68 -5.02 -9.63
C ASN A 149 2.93 -4.36 -10.79
N GLY A 150 1.67 -4.72 -11.03
CA GLY A 150 0.84 -4.08 -12.04
C GLY A 150 0.68 -2.56 -11.82
N PRO A 151 0.21 -2.10 -10.65
CA PRO A 151 0.17 -0.69 -10.31
C PRO A 151 1.54 0.01 -10.29
N LEU A 152 2.61 -0.67 -9.84
CA LEU A 152 3.97 -0.12 -9.86
C LEU A 152 4.46 0.08 -11.31
N LEU A 153 4.25 -0.89 -12.19
CA LEU A 153 4.55 -0.76 -13.63
C LEU A 153 3.85 0.47 -14.24
N ALA A 154 2.58 0.66 -13.93
CA ALA A 154 1.83 1.82 -14.39
C ALA A 154 2.41 3.13 -13.85
N LEU A 155 2.79 3.18 -12.56
CA LEU A 155 3.41 4.35 -11.93
C LEU A 155 4.76 4.70 -12.55
N TYR A 156 5.67 3.72 -12.72
CA TYR A 156 6.97 3.97 -13.34
C TYR A 156 6.85 4.39 -14.81
N SER A 157 5.89 3.83 -15.55
CA SER A 157 5.58 4.27 -16.92
C SER A 157 5.10 5.72 -16.97
N GLN A 158 4.22 6.12 -16.03
CA GLN A 158 3.74 7.50 -15.93
C GLN A 158 4.86 8.44 -15.46
N ALA A 159 5.70 8.01 -14.53
CA ALA A 159 6.85 8.76 -14.05
C ALA A 159 7.84 9.04 -15.19
N TRP A 160 8.15 8.02 -16.01
CA TRP A 160 8.99 8.23 -17.18
C TRP A 160 8.38 9.22 -18.17
N ARG A 161 7.09 9.11 -18.48
CA ARG A 161 6.39 10.05 -19.35
C ARG A 161 6.42 11.49 -18.84
N ALA A 162 6.38 11.68 -17.52
CA ALA A 162 6.37 13.00 -16.90
C ALA A 162 7.75 13.63 -16.77
N THR A 163 8.82 12.82 -16.60
CA THR A 163 10.16 13.30 -16.24
C THR A 163 11.23 13.00 -17.29
N ALA A 164 10.98 12.07 -18.22
CA ALA A 164 11.95 11.49 -19.13
C ALA A 164 13.19 10.87 -18.42
N GLU A 165 13.11 10.55 -17.13
CA GLU A 165 14.21 9.97 -16.37
C GLU A 165 14.46 8.51 -16.79
N PRO A 166 15.67 8.15 -17.29
CA PRO A 166 15.96 6.82 -17.81
C PRO A 166 15.76 5.69 -16.80
N LEU A 167 15.98 5.96 -15.50
CA LEU A 167 15.74 4.99 -14.41
C LEU A 167 14.29 4.49 -14.42
N PHE A 168 13.33 5.38 -14.55
CA PHE A 168 11.91 5.00 -14.53
C PHE A 168 11.51 4.17 -15.74
N ARG A 169 12.12 4.47 -16.88
CA ARG A 169 11.94 3.67 -18.10
C ARG A 169 12.46 2.26 -17.91
N ALA A 170 13.71 2.10 -17.48
CA ALA A 170 14.34 0.79 -17.30
C ALA A 170 13.51 -0.08 -16.32
N VAL A 171 13.12 0.49 -15.16
CA VAL A 171 12.30 -0.23 -14.19
C VAL A 171 10.95 -0.65 -14.77
N ALA A 172 10.30 0.20 -15.58
CA ALA A 172 9.03 -0.15 -16.21
C ALA A 172 9.21 -1.28 -17.24
N GLU A 173 10.22 -1.22 -18.10
CA GLU A 173 10.52 -2.24 -19.11
C GLU A 173 10.83 -3.59 -18.45
N GLU A 174 11.74 -3.63 -17.47
CA GLU A 174 12.14 -4.85 -16.76
C GLU A 174 10.99 -5.45 -15.92
N THR A 175 10.16 -4.60 -15.28
CA THR A 175 8.96 -5.07 -14.55
C THR A 175 7.93 -5.68 -15.51
N GLY A 176 7.74 -5.07 -16.67
CA GLY A 176 6.89 -5.61 -17.75
C GLY A 176 7.38 -6.95 -18.27
N GLU A 177 8.68 -7.08 -18.51
CA GLU A 177 9.29 -8.35 -18.94
C GLU A 177 9.12 -9.44 -17.86
N TRP A 178 9.33 -9.11 -16.60
CA TRP A 178 9.08 -10.04 -15.49
C TRP A 178 7.62 -10.52 -15.46
N ALA A 179 6.66 -9.64 -15.62
CA ALA A 179 5.24 -9.97 -15.58
C ALA A 179 4.77 -10.86 -16.75
N MET A 180 5.51 -10.88 -17.87
CA MET A 180 5.19 -11.67 -19.06
C MET A 180 5.85 -13.06 -19.08
N ARG A 181 6.71 -13.38 -18.13
CA ARG A 181 7.38 -14.70 -17.98
C ARG A 181 6.51 -15.69 -17.23
#